data_308b40a1f952858068479b7305778402
#
_entry.id   308b40a1f952858068479b7305778402
#
_cell.length_a   1.000
_cell.length_b   1.000
_cell.length_c   1.000
_cell.angle_alpha   90.00
_cell.angle_beta   90.00
_cell.angle_gamma   90.00
#
_symmetry.space_group_name_H-M   'P 1'
#
loop_
_entity.id
_entity.type
_entity.pdbx_description
1 polymer ?
#
loop_
_entity_poly.entity_id
_entity_poly.type
_entity_poly.pdbx_seq_one_letter_code
_entity_poly.pdbx_strand_id
1 'polypeptide(L)'
;MPQSNNETQQGVSGARQIVERQPGLAGQYQVAYNPERDVLFVTGSFNHTKTHGTLCATLARLNVHTLETELTAYLPVVEDHNPGQEGLYQIQAAYGVALDNQRGLVWTGGTRTQTVTAYSQDDLSLVWDSRSEDIEMLTPRELYVAPDGSVLVTGAGSYQVISAANDKGERTVSPLRDFGPAMLLGPIADEESGLLYVPNIIKDEIWVIDLKTWERVNVFPVRGGQDAETSVMVHGAEIDPARRELYISAQGAESKNSGLYILSLEDEQLAYIPFGRMPTDILFDSKRHLLYVADFGGKGEPSIAGGGTITVINSLTREVVETIQVAPTRINHQVLLSDGSVIAIDKAGDYPAAIVPYVLDACSGHYYESKNESRPGEELNSIVRDGLARVRVTVE
;
A
#
# COMPACT_ATOMS: atom_id res chain seq x y z
N MET A 1 2.76 -31.00 -13.27
CA MET A 1 3.97 -30.66 -12.51
C MET A 1 4.46 -29.33 -13.06
N PRO A 2 4.42 -28.24 -12.30
CA PRO A 2 4.99 -26.97 -12.77
C PRO A 2 6.50 -27.05 -12.67
N GLN A 3 7.16 -26.71 -13.78
CA GLN A 3 8.62 -26.58 -13.80
C GLN A 3 9.00 -25.28 -13.10
N SER A 4 9.80 -25.39 -12.05
CA SER A 4 10.47 -24.27 -11.41
C SER A 4 11.56 -23.74 -12.33
N ASN A 5 11.35 -22.61 -12.96
CA ASN A 5 12.42 -21.88 -13.62
C ASN A 5 13.23 -21.12 -12.57
N ASN A 6 14.32 -21.72 -12.12
CA ASN A 6 15.37 -21.05 -11.38
C ASN A 6 16.32 -20.38 -12.39
N GLU A 7 16.04 -19.13 -12.75
CA GLU A 7 17.03 -18.30 -13.43
C GLU A 7 17.87 -17.56 -12.39
N THR A 8 19.11 -18.02 -12.22
CA THR A 8 20.12 -17.34 -11.40
C THR A 8 20.82 -16.32 -12.28
N GLN A 9 20.47 -15.03 -12.14
CA GLN A 9 21.28 -13.95 -12.71
C GLN A 9 22.39 -13.59 -11.72
N GLN A 10 23.62 -13.71 -12.15
CA GLN A 10 24.79 -13.23 -11.40
C GLN A 10 24.98 -11.74 -11.67
N GLY A 11 24.63 -10.91 -10.68
CA GLY A 11 25.00 -9.50 -10.61
C GLY A 11 26.33 -9.30 -9.89
N VAL A 12 27.01 -8.23 -10.19
CA VAL A 12 28.34 -7.87 -9.64
C VAL A 12 28.18 -7.48 -8.17
N SER A 13 28.88 -8.21 -7.29
CA SER A 13 28.95 -8.17 -5.83
C SER A 13 27.95 -9.07 -5.09
N GLY A 14 28.37 -10.18 -4.64
CA GLY A 14 28.02 -11.05 -3.48
C GLY A 14 26.56 -11.22 -3.00
N ALA A 15 25.58 -10.48 -3.48
CA ALA A 15 24.19 -10.61 -3.03
C ALA A 15 23.47 -11.74 -3.77
N ARG A 16 22.96 -12.71 -3.02
CA ARG A 16 22.14 -13.80 -3.56
C ARG A 16 20.67 -13.47 -3.36
N GLN A 17 19.93 -13.41 -4.46
CA GLN A 17 18.49 -13.15 -4.47
C GLN A 17 17.69 -14.44 -4.64
N ILE A 18 16.56 -14.52 -3.97
CA ILE A 18 15.53 -15.52 -4.22
C ILE A 18 14.20 -14.78 -4.33
N VAL A 19 13.54 -14.94 -5.46
CA VAL A 19 12.18 -14.42 -5.69
C VAL A 19 11.25 -15.60 -5.90
N GLU A 20 10.30 -15.76 -4.99
CA GLU A 20 9.24 -16.77 -5.06
C GLU A 20 7.91 -16.08 -5.31
N ARG A 21 7.19 -16.45 -6.35
CA ARG A 21 5.87 -15.87 -6.68
C ARG A 21 4.76 -16.87 -6.52
N GLN A 22 3.64 -16.38 -5.97
CA GLN A 22 2.38 -17.12 -5.88
C GLN A 22 1.26 -16.32 -6.53
N PRO A 23 0.27 -16.96 -7.15
CA PRO A 23 -0.96 -16.27 -7.54
C PRO A 23 -1.59 -15.61 -6.32
N GLY A 24 -1.96 -14.35 -6.46
CA GLY A 24 -2.61 -13.59 -5.42
C GLY A 24 -4.12 -13.54 -5.59
N LEU A 25 -4.72 -12.74 -4.73
CA LEU A 25 -6.13 -12.40 -4.80
C LEU A 25 -6.37 -11.35 -5.86
N ALA A 26 -7.54 -11.39 -6.46
CA ALA A 26 -7.94 -10.39 -7.44
C ALA A 26 -8.02 -8.99 -6.83
N GLY A 27 -7.47 -8.00 -7.54
CA GLY A 27 -7.51 -6.60 -7.13
C GLY A 27 -6.75 -6.31 -5.84
N GLN A 28 -5.81 -7.15 -5.44
CA GLN A 28 -5.06 -6.96 -4.21
C GLN A 28 -4.38 -5.58 -4.19
N TYR A 29 -4.39 -4.96 -3.01
CA TYR A 29 -3.95 -3.58 -2.88
C TYR A 29 -2.85 -3.38 -1.85
N GLN A 30 -3.09 -3.79 -0.61
CA GLN A 30 -2.15 -3.62 0.48
C GLN A 30 -2.03 -4.92 1.29
N VAL A 31 -0.89 -5.09 1.96
CA VAL A 31 -0.59 -6.22 2.82
C VAL A 31 -0.13 -5.73 4.19
N ALA A 32 -0.56 -6.41 5.23
CA ALA A 32 -0.07 -6.22 6.59
C ALA A 32 0.36 -7.56 7.20
N TYR A 33 1.40 -7.55 8.01
CA TYR A 33 1.96 -8.73 8.66
C TYR A 33 1.74 -8.71 10.16
N ASN A 34 1.18 -9.78 10.69
CA ASN A 34 1.12 -10.01 12.13
C ASN A 34 2.23 -10.98 12.54
N PRO A 35 3.32 -10.51 13.16
CA PRO A 35 4.44 -11.36 13.54
C PRO A 35 4.14 -12.31 14.71
N GLU A 36 3.14 -11.99 15.55
CA GLU A 36 2.77 -12.84 16.70
C GLU A 36 1.99 -14.08 16.25
N ARG A 37 1.18 -13.93 15.21
CA ARG A 37 0.37 -15.01 14.63
C ARG A 37 1.01 -15.65 13.40
N ASP A 38 2.05 -15.02 12.89
CA ASP A 38 2.78 -15.42 11.68
C ASP A 38 1.86 -15.55 10.44
N VAL A 39 0.99 -14.55 10.26
CA VAL A 39 0.01 -14.48 9.17
C VAL A 39 0.05 -13.13 8.46
N LEU A 40 -0.39 -13.11 7.21
CA LEU A 40 -0.59 -11.92 6.40
C LEU A 40 -2.08 -11.60 6.27
N PHE A 41 -2.40 -10.31 6.19
CA PHE A 41 -3.71 -9.82 5.79
C PHE A 41 -3.56 -9.02 4.51
N VAL A 42 -4.36 -9.36 3.50
CA VAL A 42 -4.31 -8.74 2.17
C VAL A 42 -5.68 -8.19 1.82
N THR A 43 -5.72 -6.93 1.42
CA THR A 43 -6.94 -6.29 0.94
C THR A 43 -7.06 -6.38 -0.57
N GLY A 44 -8.28 -6.59 -1.06
CA GLY A 44 -8.63 -6.53 -2.47
C GLY A 44 -9.47 -5.29 -2.75
N SER A 45 -8.93 -4.41 -3.59
CA SER A 45 -9.60 -3.21 -4.06
C SER A 45 -9.98 -3.35 -5.52
N PHE A 46 -11.25 -3.22 -5.80
CA PHE A 46 -11.75 -3.24 -7.16
C PHE A 46 -12.16 -1.83 -7.59
N ASN A 47 -11.49 -1.32 -8.61
CA ASN A 47 -11.64 0.09 -9.02
C ASN A 47 -12.72 0.34 -10.10
N HIS A 48 -13.44 -0.69 -10.55
CA HIS A 48 -14.37 -0.52 -11.67
C HIS A 48 -15.83 -0.63 -11.26
N THR A 49 -16.56 0.46 -11.44
CA THR A 49 -18.01 0.56 -11.24
C THR A 49 -18.83 -0.02 -12.39
N LYS A 50 -18.20 -0.35 -13.52
CA LYS A 50 -18.87 -0.83 -14.74
C LYS A 50 -18.39 -2.22 -15.10
N THR A 51 -18.60 -3.18 -14.23
CA THR A 51 -18.32 -4.57 -14.57
C THR A 51 -19.60 -5.33 -14.85
N HIS A 52 -19.61 -5.99 -15.97
CA HIS A 52 -20.58 -7.04 -16.26
C HIS A 52 -20.07 -8.30 -15.57
N GLY A 53 -20.55 -8.61 -14.39
CA GLY A 53 -20.13 -9.79 -13.66
C GLY A 53 -20.36 -9.72 -12.17
N THR A 54 -19.95 -10.75 -11.47
CA THR A 54 -20.02 -10.79 -10.00
C THR A 54 -18.97 -9.86 -9.41
N LEU A 55 -19.41 -8.85 -8.67
CA LEU A 55 -18.52 -7.94 -7.96
C LEU A 55 -18.04 -8.61 -6.67
N CYS A 56 -16.75 -8.84 -6.55
CA CYS A 56 -16.15 -9.37 -5.32
C CYS A 56 -14.93 -8.53 -4.93
N ALA A 57 -14.95 -7.98 -3.73
CA ALA A 57 -13.75 -7.50 -3.07
C ALA A 57 -13.53 -8.32 -1.81
N THR A 58 -12.29 -8.46 -1.40
CA THR A 58 -11.93 -9.40 -0.35
C THR A 58 -10.99 -8.78 0.66
N LEU A 59 -11.14 -9.22 1.91
CA LEU A 59 -10.09 -9.21 2.90
C LEU A 59 -9.70 -10.67 3.13
N ALA A 60 -8.43 -11.00 2.98
CA ALA A 60 -7.97 -12.36 3.16
C ALA A 60 -6.88 -12.46 4.21
N ARG A 61 -6.88 -13.57 4.96
CA ARG A 61 -5.76 -14.01 5.78
C ARG A 61 -5.01 -15.11 5.06
N LEU A 62 -3.69 -14.95 4.96
CA LEU A 62 -2.80 -15.87 4.27
C LEU A 62 -1.76 -16.44 5.23
N ASN A 63 -1.37 -17.66 4.96
CA ASN A 63 -0.20 -18.26 5.60
C ASN A 63 1.07 -17.59 5.13
N VAL A 64 1.89 -17.10 6.07
CA VAL A 64 3.10 -16.35 5.74
C VAL A 64 4.13 -17.21 5.01
N HIS A 65 4.20 -18.52 5.26
CA HIS A 65 5.22 -19.41 4.68
C HIS A 65 4.86 -19.88 3.27
N THR A 66 3.60 -20.25 3.07
CA THR A 66 3.12 -20.80 1.78
C THR A 66 2.51 -19.73 0.88
N LEU A 67 2.12 -18.58 1.43
CA LEU A 67 1.32 -17.52 0.80
C LEU A 67 -0.06 -17.99 0.34
N GLU A 68 -0.51 -19.16 0.82
CA GLU A 68 -1.85 -19.68 0.55
C GLU A 68 -2.90 -18.97 1.40
N THR A 69 -4.06 -18.72 0.79
CA THR A 69 -5.20 -18.12 1.47
C THR A 69 -5.81 -19.13 2.47
N GLU A 70 -5.87 -18.75 3.73
CA GLU A 70 -6.49 -19.53 4.80
C GLU A 70 -7.96 -19.15 5.01
N LEU A 71 -8.25 -17.85 4.99
CA LEU A 71 -9.59 -17.29 5.18
C LEU A 71 -9.84 -16.14 4.20
N THR A 72 -11.09 -15.98 3.81
CA THR A 72 -11.53 -14.87 2.97
C THR A 72 -12.87 -14.33 3.47
N ALA A 73 -12.91 -13.02 3.72
CA ALA A 73 -14.16 -12.28 3.87
C ALA A 73 -14.48 -11.56 2.56
N TYR A 74 -15.69 -11.75 2.05
CA TYR A 74 -16.23 -11.02 0.92
C TYR A 74 -16.86 -9.73 1.41
N LEU A 75 -16.41 -8.61 0.85
CA LEU A 75 -16.89 -7.30 1.28
C LEU A 75 -18.25 -6.99 0.66
N PRO A 76 -19.14 -6.28 1.37
CA PRO A 76 -20.47 -6.01 0.87
C PRO A 76 -20.45 -5.11 -0.37
N VAL A 77 -21.41 -5.34 -1.25
CA VAL A 77 -21.72 -4.45 -2.38
C VAL A 77 -22.67 -3.37 -1.88
N VAL A 78 -22.35 -2.14 -2.20
CA VAL A 78 -23.16 -0.95 -1.84
C VAL A 78 -23.54 -0.17 -3.07
N GLU A 79 -24.64 0.59 -3.01
CA GLU A 79 -25.00 1.51 -4.09
C GLU A 79 -23.95 2.63 -4.21
N ASP A 80 -23.64 3.01 -5.45
CA ASP A 80 -22.72 4.12 -5.70
C ASP A 80 -23.43 5.45 -5.50
N HIS A 81 -22.95 6.25 -4.55
CA HIS A 81 -23.53 7.55 -4.23
C HIS A 81 -22.85 8.72 -4.99
N ASN A 82 -21.91 8.43 -5.89
CA ASN A 82 -21.29 9.50 -6.66
C ASN A 82 -22.24 10.06 -7.71
N PRO A 83 -22.29 11.39 -7.90
CA PRO A 83 -23.13 12.01 -8.92
C PRO A 83 -22.85 11.45 -10.33
N GLY A 84 -23.90 11.09 -11.05
CA GLY A 84 -23.81 10.46 -12.36
C GLY A 84 -23.51 8.96 -12.35
N GLN A 85 -23.52 8.36 -11.18
CA GLN A 85 -23.34 6.93 -10.96
C GLN A 85 -24.59 6.27 -10.35
N GLU A 86 -25.71 7.00 -10.27
CA GLU A 86 -26.97 6.53 -9.67
C GLU A 86 -27.40 5.20 -10.31
N GLY A 87 -27.77 4.27 -9.48
CA GLY A 87 -28.15 2.92 -9.90
C GLY A 87 -26.99 2.00 -10.26
N LEU A 88 -25.74 2.45 -10.07
CA LEU A 88 -24.58 1.58 -10.12
C LEU A 88 -24.23 1.08 -8.70
N TYR A 89 -23.54 -0.03 -8.64
CA TYR A 89 -23.12 -0.62 -7.38
C TYR A 89 -21.60 -0.60 -7.29
N GLN A 90 -21.10 -0.30 -6.10
CA GLN A 90 -19.69 -0.43 -5.75
C GLN A 90 -19.53 -1.52 -4.71
N ILE A 91 -18.39 -2.17 -4.75
CA ILE A 91 -17.98 -3.03 -3.65
C ILE A 91 -17.38 -2.14 -2.57
N GLN A 92 -17.58 -2.48 -1.33
CA GLN A 92 -16.88 -1.88 -0.20
C GLN A 92 -15.41 -2.31 -0.26
N ALA A 93 -14.72 -1.83 -1.28
CA ALA A 93 -13.36 -2.23 -1.58
C ALA A 93 -12.40 -1.72 -0.51
N ALA A 94 -11.68 -2.63 0.11
CA ALA A 94 -10.62 -2.28 1.03
C ALA A 94 -9.36 -1.86 0.26
N TYR A 95 -8.92 -0.63 0.50
CA TYR A 95 -7.62 -0.13 0.06
C TYR A 95 -6.59 -0.36 1.14
N GLY A 96 -6.55 0.51 2.15
CA GLY A 96 -5.64 0.39 3.26
C GLY A 96 -5.97 -0.77 4.19
N VAL A 97 -4.95 -1.30 4.84
CA VAL A 97 -5.05 -2.30 5.91
C VAL A 97 -4.13 -1.93 7.06
N ALA A 98 -4.65 -1.97 8.28
CA ALA A 98 -3.87 -1.79 9.50
C ALA A 98 -4.27 -2.81 10.57
N LEU A 99 -3.32 -3.22 11.40
CA LEU A 99 -3.53 -4.25 12.40
C LEU A 99 -3.58 -3.65 13.80
N ASP A 100 -4.59 -4.04 14.57
CA ASP A 100 -4.64 -3.89 16.01
C ASP A 100 -4.36 -5.26 16.64
N ASN A 101 -3.10 -5.61 16.77
CA ASN A 101 -2.70 -6.91 17.28
C ASN A 101 -3.10 -7.11 18.75
N GLN A 102 -3.12 -6.04 19.52
CA GLN A 102 -3.52 -6.12 20.93
C GLN A 102 -4.99 -6.49 21.11
N ARG A 103 -5.85 -6.05 20.18
CA ARG A 103 -7.30 -6.30 20.22
C ARG A 103 -7.74 -7.35 19.21
N GLY A 104 -6.82 -7.91 18.43
CA GLY A 104 -7.09 -8.93 17.42
C GLY A 104 -7.96 -8.42 16.27
N LEU A 105 -7.81 -7.15 15.89
CA LEU A 105 -8.59 -6.56 14.81
C LEU A 105 -7.73 -6.26 13.58
N VAL A 106 -8.35 -6.37 12.41
CA VAL A 106 -7.82 -5.87 11.15
C VAL A 106 -8.75 -4.79 10.62
N TRP A 107 -8.20 -3.60 10.40
CA TRP A 107 -8.90 -2.42 9.92
C TRP A 107 -8.72 -2.24 8.44
N THR A 108 -9.78 -1.82 7.74
CA THR A 108 -9.72 -1.54 6.30
C THR A 108 -10.37 -0.21 5.94
N GLY A 109 -9.78 0.48 4.97
CA GLY A 109 -10.29 1.74 4.43
C GLY A 109 -10.88 1.56 3.03
N GLY A 110 -12.14 1.92 2.85
CA GLY A 110 -12.87 1.84 1.58
C GLY A 110 -13.04 3.22 0.93
N THR A 111 -12.06 3.66 0.15
CA THR A 111 -12.01 5.01 -0.42
C THR A 111 -13.27 5.38 -1.22
N ARG A 112 -13.78 4.47 -2.05
CA ARG A 112 -14.94 4.75 -2.90
C ARG A 112 -16.26 4.70 -2.17
N THR A 113 -16.37 3.79 -1.21
CA THR A 113 -17.59 3.62 -0.42
C THR A 113 -17.61 4.52 0.81
N GLN A 114 -16.56 5.31 1.01
CA GLN A 114 -16.44 6.22 2.16
C GLN A 114 -16.65 5.52 3.49
N THR A 115 -16.07 4.32 3.62
CA THR A 115 -16.26 3.45 4.78
C THR A 115 -14.94 3.05 5.40
N VAL A 116 -14.96 2.85 6.71
CA VAL A 116 -13.93 2.15 7.45
C VAL A 116 -14.57 0.98 8.17
N THR A 117 -13.93 -0.17 8.11
CA THR A 117 -14.43 -1.38 8.75
C THR A 117 -13.33 -2.05 9.57
N ALA A 118 -13.73 -2.78 10.60
CA ALA A 118 -12.85 -3.62 11.40
C ALA A 118 -13.39 -5.05 11.42
N TYR A 119 -12.48 -5.99 11.23
CA TYR A 119 -12.76 -7.42 11.25
C TYR A 119 -11.93 -8.10 12.33
N SER A 120 -12.43 -9.22 12.85
CA SER A 120 -11.66 -10.11 13.71
C SER A 120 -10.50 -10.73 12.93
N GLN A 121 -9.31 -10.75 13.51
CA GLN A 121 -8.16 -11.45 12.92
C GLN A 121 -8.31 -12.98 12.97
N ASP A 122 -9.20 -13.51 13.82
CA ASP A 122 -9.36 -14.94 14.01
C ASP A 122 -10.15 -15.60 12.87
N ASP A 123 -11.27 -15.00 12.49
CA ASP A 123 -12.24 -15.59 11.56
C ASP A 123 -12.73 -14.63 10.47
N LEU A 124 -12.21 -13.42 10.41
CA LEU A 124 -12.62 -12.35 9.52
C LEU A 124 -14.11 -11.95 9.64
N SER A 125 -14.73 -12.21 10.79
CA SER A 125 -16.06 -11.69 11.08
C SER A 125 -16.02 -10.17 11.23
N LEU A 126 -17.05 -9.48 10.74
CA LEU A 126 -17.19 -8.01 10.86
C LEU A 126 -17.45 -7.65 12.32
N VAL A 127 -16.61 -6.77 12.88
CA VAL A 127 -16.70 -6.30 14.27
C VAL A 127 -17.26 -4.88 14.33
N TRP A 128 -16.86 -4.02 13.41
CA TRP A 128 -17.30 -2.62 13.36
C TRP A 128 -17.34 -2.10 11.92
N ASP A 129 -18.32 -1.24 11.65
CA ASP A 129 -18.52 -0.61 10.33
C ASP A 129 -19.01 0.82 10.52
N SER A 130 -18.29 1.81 9.98
CA SER A 130 -18.63 3.23 10.09
C SER A 130 -20.05 3.55 9.59
N ARG A 131 -20.61 2.79 8.64
CA ARG A 131 -21.98 2.98 8.15
C ARG A 131 -23.04 2.58 9.17
N SER A 132 -22.77 1.56 10.00
CA SER A 132 -23.71 1.13 11.02
C SER A 132 -23.88 2.19 12.12
N GLU A 133 -22.91 3.08 12.26
CA GLU A 133 -22.89 4.19 13.21
C GLU A 133 -23.35 5.51 12.57
N ASP A 134 -23.78 5.48 11.29
CA ASP A 134 -24.18 6.67 10.51
C ASP A 134 -23.07 7.73 10.43
N ILE A 135 -21.81 7.25 10.36
CA ILE A 135 -20.60 8.07 10.33
C ILE A 135 -20.11 8.19 8.90
N GLU A 136 -20.00 9.42 8.43
CA GLU A 136 -19.38 9.73 7.14
C GLU A 136 -17.86 9.77 7.26
N MET A 137 -17.19 8.97 6.42
CA MET A 137 -15.74 8.98 6.27
C MET A 137 -15.38 9.58 4.92
N LEU A 138 -14.49 10.58 4.90
CA LEU A 138 -14.09 11.20 3.65
C LEU A 138 -12.91 10.45 3.01
N THR A 139 -13.19 9.74 1.93
CA THR A 139 -12.18 9.04 1.09
C THR A 139 -11.11 8.29 1.89
N PRO A 140 -11.49 7.43 2.85
CA PRO A 140 -10.52 6.71 3.69
C PRO A 140 -9.62 5.83 2.82
N ARG A 141 -8.30 6.02 2.94
CA ARG A 141 -7.34 5.32 2.10
C ARG A 141 -6.35 4.51 2.91
N GLU A 142 -5.59 5.15 3.78
CA GLU A 142 -4.59 4.51 4.61
C GLU A 142 -4.95 4.66 6.08
N LEU A 143 -4.45 3.77 6.91
CA LEU A 143 -4.80 3.72 8.31
C LEU A 143 -3.56 3.51 9.18
N TYR A 144 -3.60 4.09 10.39
CA TYR A 144 -2.66 3.79 11.45
C TYR A 144 -3.42 3.49 12.74
N VAL A 145 -3.09 2.40 13.39
CA VAL A 145 -3.66 2.03 14.69
C VAL A 145 -2.67 2.40 15.79
N ALA A 146 -3.10 3.30 16.67
CA ALA A 146 -2.31 3.70 17.82
C ALA A 146 -2.35 2.64 18.96
N PRO A 147 -1.38 2.64 19.88
CA PRO A 147 -1.35 1.68 20.99
C PRO A 147 -2.59 1.68 21.87
N ASP A 148 -3.27 2.81 22.01
CA ASP A 148 -4.53 2.92 22.75
C ASP A 148 -5.74 2.31 22.03
N GLY A 149 -5.60 1.98 20.73
CA GLY A 149 -6.64 1.45 19.85
C GLY A 149 -7.44 2.51 19.10
N SER A 150 -7.01 3.77 19.18
CA SER A 150 -7.49 4.81 18.26
C SER A 150 -6.93 4.57 16.87
N VAL A 151 -7.67 4.98 15.84
CA VAL A 151 -7.27 4.76 14.43
C VAL A 151 -7.27 6.09 13.70
N LEU A 152 -6.10 6.50 13.21
CA LEU A 152 -6.01 7.58 12.24
C LEU A 152 -6.36 7.03 10.86
N VAL A 153 -7.22 7.74 10.17
CA VAL A 153 -7.65 7.45 8.80
C VAL A 153 -7.26 8.61 7.91
N THR A 154 -6.38 8.36 6.94
CA THR A 154 -5.92 9.38 5.99
C THR A 154 -6.63 9.25 4.65
N GLY A 155 -6.73 10.36 3.93
CA GLY A 155 -7.38 10.37 2.61
C GLY A 155 -7.24 11.69 1.87
N ALA A 156 -8.15 11.95 0.93
CA ALA A 156 -8.16 13.19 0.19
C ALA A 156 -8.62 14.36 1.08
N GLY A 157 -7.85 15.42 1.08
CA GLY A 157 -8.13 16.69 1.77
C GLY A 157 -7.85 16.71 3.26
N SER A 158 -7.79 15.53 3.93
CA SER A 158 -7.80 15.52 5.39
C SER A 158 -7.44 14.17 6.01
N TYR A 159 -7.60 14.11 7.34
CA TYR A 159 -7.64 12.89 8.13
C TYR A 159 -8.74 12.98 9.19
N GLN A 160 -9.17 11.81 9.65
CA GLN A 160 -10.10 11.64 10.76
C GLN A 160 -9.51 10.67 11.77
N VAL A 161 -9.97 10.73 13.02
CA VAL A 161 -9.55 9.81 14.08
C VAL A 161 -10.78 9.09 14.61
N ILE A 162 -10.75 7.78 14.56
CA ILE A 162 -11.71 6.91 15.23
C ILE A 162 -11.15 6.66 16.63
N SER A 163 -11.93 6.94 17.66
CA SER A 163 -11.51 6.71 19.05
C SER A 163 -11.28 5.22 19.34
N ALA A 164 -10.51 4.93 20.38
CA ALA A 164 -10.56 3.63 21.01
C ALA A 164 -11.99 3.30 21.43
N ALA A 165 -12.34 2.00 21.43
CA ALA A 165 -13.65 1.58 21.95
C ALA A 165 -13.75 1.84 23.45
N ASN A 166 -14.89 2.38 23.88
CA ASN A 166 -15.20 2.49 25.30
C ASN A 166 -15.61 1.12 25.90
N ASP A 167 -15.96 1.08 27.17
CA ASP A 167 -16.38 -0.15 27.87
C ASP A 167 -17.63 -0.84 27.26
N LYS A 168 -18.37 -0.11 26.44
CA LYS A 168 -19.56 -0.65 25.72
C LYS A 168 -19.23 -1.09 24.31
N GLY A 169 -17.99 -0.92 23.85
CA GLY A 169 -17.57 -1.17 22.47
C GLY A 169 -17.89 -0.02 21.51
N GLU A 170 -18.45 1.10 22.00
CA GLU A 170 -18.79 2.26 21.17
C GLU A 170 -17.54 3.06 20.81
N ARG A 171 -17.52 3.62 19.60
CA ARG A 171 -16.45 4.49 19.11
C ARG A 171 -17.02 5.80 18.62
N THR A 172 -16.21 6.84 18.67
CA THR A 172 -16.52 8.16 18.10
C THR A 172 -15.54 8.47 17.01
N VAL A 173 -15.96 9.31 16.06
CA VAL A 173 -15.09 9.79 15.00
C VAL A 173 -14.92 11.29 15.12
N SER A 174 -13.70 11.77 15.04
CA SER A 174 -13.41 13.19 15.08
C SER A 174 -14.04 13.90 13.87
N PRO A 175 -14.41 15.17 14.00
CA PRO A 175 -14.75 15.98 12.84
C PRO A 175 -13.65 15.94 11.80
N LEU A 176 -14.02 16.06 10.53
CA LEU A 176 -13.09 16.21 9.44
C LEU A 176 -12.23 17.47 9.66
N ARG A 177 -10.92 17.31 9.57
CA ARG A 177 -9.99 18.44 9.66
C ARG A 177 -9.61 18.87 8.23
N ASP A 178 -10.30 19.88 7.73
CA ASP A 178 -10.02 20.41 6.40
C ASP A 178 -8.77 21.31 6.41
N PHE A 179 -7.74 20.88 5.72
CA PHE A 179 -6.49 21.64 5.51
C PHE A 179 -6.33 22.10 4.05
N GLY A 180 -7.41 22.05 3.28
CA GLY A 180 -7.42 22.35 1.86
C GLY A 180 -6.91 21.17 0.99
N PRO A 181 -6.49 21.46 -0.25
CA PRO A 181 -6.07 20.40 -1.16
C PRO A 181 -4.92 19.57 -0.58
N ALA A 182 -5.18 18.29 -0.36
CA ALA A 182 -4.22 17.30 0.13
C ALA A 182 -4.61 15.92 -0.38
N MET A 183 -3.66 15.02 -0.45
CA MET A 183 -3.84 13.58 -0.55
C MET A 183 -2.83 12.95 0.39
N LEU A 184 -3.33 12.52 1.54
CA LEU A 184 -2.53 11.92 2.59
C LEU A 184 -2.42 10.41 2.35
N LEU A 185 -1.21 9.90 2.50
CA LEU A 185 -0.87 8.50 2.27
C LEU A 185 -0.52 7.80 3.58
N GLY A 186 0.15 6.65 3.49
CA GLY A 186 0.47 5.80 4.63
C GLY A 186 1.27 6.51 5.73
N PRO A 187 0.72 6.63 6.94
CA PRO A 187 1.43 7.23 8.06
C PRO A 187 2.47 6.28 8.63
N ILE A 188 3.61 6.83 9.05
CA ILE A 188 4.63 6.11 9.81
C ILE A 188 4.82 6.73 11.19
N ALA A 189 4.87 5.90 12.24
CA ALA A 189 4.98 6.35 13.62
C ALA A 189 6.42 6.32 14.13
N ASP A 190 6.80 7.38 14.81
CA ASP A 190 7.88 7.39 15.80
C ASP A 190 7.23 7.34 17.20
N GLU A 191 7.00 6.14 17.70
CA GLU A 191 6.30 5.95 18.98
C GLU A 191 7.09 6.50 20.16
N GLU A 192 8.42 6.53 20.07
CA GLU A 192 9.28 7.07 21.12
C GLU A 192 9.11 8.60 21.26
N SER A 193 9.04 9.31 20.16
CA SER A 193 8.78 10.75 20.14
C SER A 193 7.29 11.10 20.26
N GLY A 194 6.40 10.13 20.06
CA GLY A 194 4.94 10.34 20.04
C GLY A 194 4.47 11.09 18.79
N LEU A 195 5.17 10.94 17.68
CA LEU A 195 4.88 11.64 16.43
C LEU A 195 4.55 10.67 15.29
N LEU A 196 3.70 11.13 14.40
CA LEU A 196 3.31 10.48 13.16
C LEU A 196 3.76 11.34 11.98
N TYR A 197 4.40 10.73 10.99
CA TYR A 197 4.81 11.36 9.75
C TYR A 197 3.93 10.87 8.60
N VAL A 198 3.25 11.81 7.93
CA VAL A 198 2.23 11.50 6.92
C VAL A 198 2.58 12.17 5.60
N PRO A 199 2.92 11.42 4.55
CA PRO A 199 3.19 11.97 3.24
C PRO A 199 1.94 12.64 2.63
N ASN A 200 2.12 13.83 2.06
CA ASN A 200 1.12 14.55 1.27
C ASN A 200 1.60 14.68 -0.18
N ILE A 201 1.14 13.80 -1.05
CA ILE A 201 1.61 13.71 -2.44
C ILE A 201 1.27 14.96 -3.28
N ILE A 202 0.19 15.68 -2.94
CA ILE A 202 -0.24 16.86 -3.73
C ILE A 202 0.64 18.07 -3.47
N LYS A 203 1.17 18.19 -2.24
CA LYS A 203 1.93 19.37 -1.82
C LYS A 203 3.42 19.13 -1.68
N ASP A 204 3.87 17.88 -1.88
CA ASP A 204 5.26 17.50 -1.64
C ASP A 204 5.71 17.85 -0.21
N GLU A 205 4.94 17.38 0.75
CA GLU A 205 5.13 17.66 2.18
C GLU A 205 5.04 16.38 2.99
N ILE A 206 5.73 16.37 4.14
CA ILE A 206 5.48 15.41 5.22
C ILE A 206 4.80 16.18 6.35
N TRP A 207 3.58 15.78 6.69
CA TRP A 207 2.88 16.33 7.84
C TRP A 207 3.30 15.59 9.11
N VAL A 208 3.49 16.33 10.19
CA VAL A 208 3.80 15.77 11.50
C VAL A 208 2.57 15.93 12.39
N ILE A 209 2.07 14.81 12.89
CA ILE A 209 0.89 14.75 13.75
C ILE A 209 1.32 14.23 15.12
N ASP A 210 0.93 14.92 16.17
CA ASP A 210 1.14 14.48 17.54
C ASP A 210 0.15 13.36 17.90
N LEU A 211 0.65 12.19 18.33
CA LEU A 211 -0.15 11.00 18.62
C LEU A 211 -1.07 11.13 19.83
N LYS A 212 -0.81 12.09 20.71
CA LYS A 212 -1.62 12.31 21.90
C LYS A 212 -2.81 13.24 21.64
N THR A 213 -2.57 14.28 20.83
CA THR A 213 -3.59 15.31 20.55
C THR A 213 -4.24 15.14 19.20
N TRP A 214 -3.63 14.36 18.32
CA TRP A 214 -4.00 14.22 16.92
C TRP A 214 -3.98 15.55 16.14
N GLU A 215 -3.20 16.53 16.63
CA GLU A 215 -3.00 17.82 15.97
C GLU A 215 -1.81 17.75 15.01
N ARG A 216 -1.93 18.41 13.86
CA ARG A 216 -0.77 18.63 13.00
C ARG A 216 0.12 19.69 13.62
N VAL A 217 1.30 19.30 14.08
CA VAL A 217 2.24 20.15 14.84
C VAL A 217 3.37 20.72 13.98
N ASN A 218 3.68 20.07 12.85
CA ASN A 218 4.70 20.55 11.90
C ASN A 218 4.43 20.09 10.48
N VAL A 219 5.15 20.67 9.51
CA VAL A 219 5.15 20.30 8.10
C VAL A 219 6.57 20.44 7.56
N PHE A 220 7.11 19.37 6.99
CA PHE A 220 8.38 19.40 6.29
C PHE A 220 8.15 19.42 4.77
N PRO A 221 8.57 20.49 4.06
CA PRO A 221 8.52 20.48 2.59
C PRO A 221 9.61 19.55 2.05
N VAL A 222 9.25 18.72 1.07
CA VAL A 222 10.18 17.87 0.33
C VAL A 222 10.38 18.47 -1.05
N ARG A 223 11.52 19.08 -1.26
CA ARG A 223 11.81 19.84 -2.51
C ARG A 223 13.21 19.56 -3.00
N GLY A 224 13.44 19.84 -4.26
CA GLY A 224 14.76 19.62 -4.87
C GLY A 224 14.80 18.34 -5.68
N GLY A 225 15.95 17.69 -5.71
CA GLY A 225 16.22 16.56 -6.60
C GLY A 225 16.90 17.02 -7.88
N GLN A 226 16.50 16.49 -9.03
CA GLN A 226 17.08 16.84 -10.33
C GLN A 226 16.54 18.18 -10.89
N ASP A 227 15.33 18.54 -10.50
CA ASP A 227 14.63 19.72 -10.98
C ASP A 227 13.78 20.32 -9.86
N ALA A 228 14.21 21.46 -9.33
CA ALA A 228 13.55 22.11 -8.19
C ALA A 228 12.15 22.67 -8.50
N GLU A 229 11.81 22.88 -9.77
CA GLU A 229 10.51 23.40 -10.21
C GLU A 229 9.49 22.30 -10.46
N THR A 230 9.94 21.04 -10.55
CA THR A 230 9.07 19.90 -10.80
C THR A 230 8.67 19.22 -9.48
N SER A 231 7.41 18.84 -9.36
CA SER A 231 6.88 18.11 -8.18
C SER A 231 7.65 16.83 -7.90
N VAL A 232 7.89 16.60 -6.63
CA VAL A 232 8.54 15.40 -6.10
C VAL A 232 7.57 14.22 -6.04
N MET A 233 6.29 14.49 -5.79
CA MET A 233 5.24 13.48 -5.62
C MET A 233 5.61 12.45 -4.53
N VAL A 234 5.82 12.94 -3.31
CA VAL A 234 6.11 12.08 -2.15
C VAL A 234 5.04 10.99 -1.99
N HIS A 235 5.45 9.75 -1.69
CA HIS A 235 4.48 8.65 -1.63
C HIS A 235 4.58 7.85 -0.34
N GLY A 236 5.60 7.05 -0.13
CA GLY A 236 5.82 6.28 1.09
C GLY A 236 6.83 6.95 2.01
N ALA A 237 6.79 6.62 3.29
CA ALA A 237 7.78 7.05 4.26
C ALA A 237 8.11 5.93 5.25
N GLU A 238 9.34 5.93 5.74
CA GLU A 238 9.85 5.11 6.82
C GLU A 238 10.78 5.91 7.71
N ILE A 239 10.94 5.51 8.97
CA ILE A 239 11.76 6.22 9.93
C ILE A 239 12.89 5.35 10.49
N ASP A 240 14.08 5.94 10.64
CA ASP A 240 15.14 5.45 11.50
C ASP A 240 15.19 6.33 12.77
N PRO A 241 14.57 5.91 13.87
CA PRO A 241 14.55 6.71 15.10
C PRO A 241 15.94 6.90 15.69
N ALA A 242 16.84 5.91 15.53
CA ALA A 242 18.20 5.98 16.08
C ALA A 242 19.06 7.03 15.39
N ARG A 243 18.83 7.26 14.10
CA ARG A 243 19.55 8.27 13.29
C ARG A 243 18.78 9.56 13.14
N ARG A 244 17.54 9.60 13.63
CA ARG A 244 16.64 10.74 13.41
C ARG A 244 16.50 11.08 11.93
N GLU A 245 16.40 10.06 11.07
CA GLU A 245 16.25 10.19 9.62
C GLU A 245 14.89 9.66 9.15
N LEU A 246 14.22 10.40 8.30
CA LEU A 246 13.01 9.98 7.61
C LEU A 246 13.36 9.65 6.15
N TYR A 247 13.04 8.45 5.73
CA TYR A 247 13.23 7.95 4.36
C TYR A 247 11.93 8.12 3.60
N ILE A 248 11.95 8.79 2.45
CA ILE A 248 10.75 9.17 1.71
C ILE A 248 10.90 8.69 0.28
N SER A 249 10.03 7.78 -0.15
CA SER A 249 9.93 7.41 -1.56
C SER A 249 9.18 8.48 -2.34
N ALA A 250 9.65 8.79 -3.55
CA ALA A 250 9.08 9.83 -4.39
C ALA A 250 8.87 9.33 -5.82
N GLN A 251 7.66 9.45 -6.32
CA GLN A 251 7.32 9.02 -7.68
C GLN A 251 7.96 9.90 -8.76
N GLY A 252 8.17 11.18 -8.45
CA GLY A 252 8.61 12.17 -9.41
C GLY A 252 7.56 12.52 -10.46
N ALA A 253 7.50 13.76 -10.87
CA ALA A 253 6.69 14.17 -11.99
C ALA A 253 7.51 14.13 -13.29
N GLU A 254 6.90 13.69 -14.38
CA GLU A 254 7.54 13.65 -15.71
C GLU A 254 8.90 12.88 -15.74
N SER A 255 9.03 11.84 -14.91
CA SER A 255 10.27 11.07 -14.73
C SER A 255 11.43 11.86 -14.12
N LYS A 256 11.15 13.02 -13.55
CA LYS A 256 12.10 13.84 -12.78
C LYS A 256 11.81 13.69 -11.29
N ASN A 257 12.83 13.86 -10.48
CA ASN A 257 12.75 13.79 -9.01
C ASN A 257 12.28 12.45 -8.44
N SER A 258 12.27 11.39 -9.28
CA SER A 258 12.00 10.02 -8.85
C SER A 258 13.16 9.48 -8.05
N GLY A 259 12.89 8.85 -6.89
CA GLY A 259 13.93 8.26 -6.06
C GLY A 259 13.62 8.26 -4.57
N LEU A 260 14.68 8.30 -3.78
CA LEU A 260 14.64 8.35 -2.32
C LEU A 260 15.10 9.74 -1.84
N TYR A 261 14.32 10.35 -0.98
CA TYR A 261 14.70 11.51 -0.20
C TYR A 261 14.96 11.07 1.23
N ILE A 262 16.00 11.63 1.83
CA ILE A 262 16.39 11.38 3.22
C ILE A 262 16.37 12.70 3.95
N LEU A 263 15.41 12.85 4.86
CA LEU A 263 15.24 14.05 5.68
C LEU A 263 15.84 13.80 7.07
N SER A 264 16.83 14.60 7.42
CA SER A 264 17.31 14.66 8.81
C SER A 264 16.30 15.42 9.66
N LEU A 265 15.83 14.78 10.72
CA LEU A 265 14.89 15.40 11.68
C LEU A 265 15.58 16.29 12.72
N GLU A 266 16.92 16.38 12.72
CA GLU A 266 17.68 17.22 13.63
C GLU A 266 17.92 18.62 13.05
N ASP A 267 18.32 18.68 11.77
CA ASP A 267 18.72 19.92 11.11
C ASP A 267 17.94 20.21 9.82
N GLU A 268 16.93 19.40 9.53
CA GLU A 268 16.02 19.53 8.39
C GLU A 268 16.74 19.47 7.02
N GLN A 269 17.96 18.91 6.98
CA GLN A 269 18.69 18.74 5.72
C GLN A 269 18.09 17.59 4.92
N LEU A 270 17.95 17.80 3.61
CA LEU A 270 17.37 16.86 2.67
C LEU A 270 18.44 16.34 1.70
N ALA A 271 18.68 15.03 1.69
CA ALA A 271 19.50 14.37 0.69
C ALA A 271 18.61 13.67 -0.34
N TYR A 272 19.13 13.45 -1.56
CA TYR A 272 18.39 12.82 -2.65
C TYR A 272 19.24 11.77 -3.37
N ILE A 273 18.65 10.61 -3.60
CA ILE A 273 19.23 9.50 -4.37
C ILE A 273 18.29 9.20 -5.55
N PRO A 274 18.71 9.51 -6.80
CA PRO A 274 17.87 9.27 -7.97
C PRO A 274 17.85 7.79 -8.37
N PHE A 275 16.67 7.22 -8.55
CA PHE A 275 16.45 5.90 -9.14
C PHE A 275 14.97 5.69 -9.45
N GLY A 276 14.69 4.57 -10.15
CA GLY A 276 13.32 4.09 -10.37
C GLY A 276 12.52 4.91 -11.36
N ARG A 277 11.26 4.50 -11.52
CA ARG A 277 10.31 5.15 -12.43
C ARG A 277 9.01 5.57 -11.75
N MET A 278 8.78 5.34 -10.54
CA MET A 278 7.67 5.73 -9.67
C MET A 278 7.78 4.95 -8.36
N PRO A 279 8.81 5.21 -7.55
CA PRO A 279 8.86 4.62 -6.21
C PRO A 279 7.60 4.95 -5.43
N THR A 280 6.99 3.91 -4.84
CA THR A 280 5.72 4.05 -4.13
C THR A 280 5.84 3.73 -2.66
N ASP A 281 6.36 2.57 -2.34
CA ASP A 281 6.42 2.08 -0.99
C ASP A 281 7.86 1.87 -0.54
N ILE A 282 8.10 1.97 0.75
CA ILE A 282 9.44 1.84 1.32
C ILE A 282 9.37 1.07 2.63
N LEU A 283 10.35 0.22 2.89
CA LEU A 283 10.54 -0.49 4.16
C LEU A 283 11.96 -0.29 4.66
N PHE A 284 12.11 -0.18 5.95
CA PHE A 284 13.39 -0.09 6.62
C PHE A 284 13.67 -1.32 7.47
N ASP A 285 14.70 -2.08 7.13
CA ASP A 285 15.26 -3.13 7.96
C ASP A 285 16.38 -2.56 8.83
N SER A 286 16.05 -2.18 10.04
CA SER A 286 17.00 -1.60 11.00
C SER A 286 18.13 -2.56 11.41
N LYS A 287 17.90 -3.87 11.35
CA LYS A 287 18.89 -4.88 11.72
C LYS A 287 20.01 -5.01 10.69
N ARG A 288 19.66 -4.86 9.41
CA ARG A 288 20.60 -4.99 8.29
C ARG A 288 20.99 -3.63 7.69
N HIS A 289 20.37 -2.56 8.16
CA HIS A 289 20.53 -1.21 7.61
C HIS A 289 20.18 -1.14 6.12
N LEU A 290 19.12 -1.84 5.72
CA LEU A 290 18.65 -1.89 4.34
C LEU A 290 17.29 -1.20 4.19
N LEU A 291 17.16 -0.45 3.11
CA LEU A 291 15.89 0.07 2.63
C LEU A 291 15.46 -0.72 1.41
N TYR A 292 14.20 -1.09 1.37
CA TYR A 292 13.57 -1.76 0.23
C TYR A 292 12.55 -0.80 -0.36
N VAL A 293 12.81 -0.29 -1.54
CA VAL A 293 11.94 0.69 -2.19
C VAL A 293 11.25 0.04 -3.38
N ALA A 294 9.93 -0.08 -3.29
CA ALA A 294 9.10 -0.63 -4.35
C ALA A 294 8.91 0.38 -5.49
N ASP A 295 9.06 -0.07 -6.72
CA ASP A 295 8.85 0.75 -7.92
C ASP A 295 7.60 0.30 -8.65
N PHE A 296 6.66 1.23 -8.83
CA PHE A 296 5.42 1.00 -9.54
C PHE A 296 5.58 0.97 -11.07
N GLY A 297 6.71 1.48 -11.60
CA GLY A 297 6.93 1.62 -13.05
C GLY A 297 6.12 2.76 -13.66
N GLY A 298 6.58 3.39 -14.70
CA GLY A 298 6.05 4.64 -15.26
C GLY A 298 4.54 4.66 -15.58
N LYS A 299 3.95 5.84 -15.57
CA LYS A 299 2.58 6.08 -16.04
C LYS A 299 2.48 5.86 -17.55
N GLY A 300 1.46 5.14 -17.99
CA GLY A 300 1.03 5.10 -19.40
C GLY A 300 1.71 4.08 -20.29
N GLU A 301 2.73 3.38 -19.85
CA GLU A 301 3.30 2.27 -20.59
C GLU A 301 2.78 0.93 -20.06
N PRO A 302 2.45 -0.03 -20.94
CA PRO A 302 2.26 -1.38 -20.46
C PRO A 302 3.57 -1.82 -19.82
N SER A 303 3.53 -2.01 -18.51
CA SER A 303 4.70 -2.22 -17.67
C SER A 303 5.40 -3.58 -17.85
N ILE A 304 5.19 -4.21 -18.97
CA ILE A 304 5.84 -5.46 -19.35
C ILE A 304 7.37 -5.28 -19.51
N ALA A 305 7.84 -4.04 -19.59
CA ALA A 305 9.27 -3.75 -19.73
C ALA A 305 9.78 -2.84 -18.62
N GLY A 306 9.97 -3.38 -17.40
CA GLY A 306 10.77 -2.74 -16.37
C GLY A 306 10.02 -2.07 -15.22
N GLY A 307 8.74 -2.42 -14.97
CA GLY A 307 8.06 -2.15 -13.70
C GLY A 307 8.20 -3.34 -12.73
N GLY A 308 7.72 -3.16 -11.51
CA GLY A 308 7.70 -4.22 -10.52
C GLY A 308 9.07 -4.59 -9.96
N THR A 309 9.93 -3.62 -9.74
CA THR A 309 11.24 -3.81 -9.11
C THR A 309 11.23 -3.37 -7.64
N ILE A 310 12.15 -3.93 -6.86
CA ILE A 310 12.54 -3.43 -5.54
C ILE A 310 13.99 -2.98 -5.63
N THR A 311 14.23 -1.71 -5.32
CA THR A 311 15.58 -1.18 -5.18
C THR A 311 16.01 -1.30 -3.72
N VAL A 312 17.13 -2.00 -3.49
CA VAL A 312 17.72 -2.19 -2.17
C VAL A 312 18.82 -1.16 -1.98
N ILE A 313 18.76 -0.40 -0.89
CA ILE A 313 19.70 0.68 -0.58
C ILE A 313 20.28 0.44 0.81
N ASN A 314 21.58 0.58 0.96
CA ASN A 314 22.20 0.61 2.27
C ASN A 314 21.94 1.98 2.92
N SER A 315 21.26 2.00 4.04
CA SER A 315 20.86 3.26 4.71
C SER A 315 22.06 4.02 5.30
N LEU A 316 23.16 3.33 5.63
CA LEU A 316 24.36 3.96 6.20
C LEU A 316 25.24 4.60 5.12
N THR A 317 25.49 3.89 4.01
CA THR A 317 26.34 4.38 2.92
C THR A 317 25.54 5.21 1.90
N ARG A 318 24.20 5.06 1.90
CA ARG A 318 23.27 5.69 0.94
C ARG A 318 23.51 5.22 -0.51
N GLU A 319 24.11 4.04 -0.67
CA GLU A 319 24.39 3.44 -1.97
C GLU A 319 23.31 2.42 -2.34
N VAL A 320 22.95 2.40 -3.62
CA VAL A 320 22.12 1.35 -4.18
C VAL A 320 22.94 0.06 -4.19
N VAL A 321 22.48 -0.92 -3.42
CA VAL A 321 23.11 -2.25 -3.35
C VAL A 321 22.68 -3.09 -4.55
N GLU A 322 21.38 -3.03 -4.88
CA GLU A 322 20.80 -3.86 -5.92
C GLU A 322 19.45 -3.35 -6.37
N THR A 323 19.04 -3.72 -7.59
CA THR A 323 17.66 -3.60 -8.09
C THR A 323 17.16 -4.96 -8.53
N ILE A 324 16.10 -5.44 -7.88
CA ILE A 324 15.55 -6.78 -8.04
C ILE A 324 14.29 -6.72 -8.87
N GLN A 325 14.22 -7.46 -9.97
CA GLN A 325 12.98 -7.67 -10.71
C GLN A 325 12.11 -8.66 -9.92
N VAL A 326 11.00 -8.20 -9.38
CA VAL A 326 10.14 -8.97 -8.48
C VAL A 326 8.87 -9.42 -9.20
N ALA A 327 8.28 -8.54 -9.97
CA ALA A 327 6.99 -8.75 -10.59
C ALA A 327 7.02 -8.35 -12.08
N PRO A 328 6.18 -8.99 -12.93
CA PRO A 328 6.12 -8.61 -14.34
C PRO A 328 5.45 -7.25 -14.55
N THR A 329 4.70 -6.76 -13.58
CA THR A 329 3.93 -5.52 -13.69
C THR A 329 4.35 -4.48 -12.68
N ARG A 330 3.67 -4.33 -11.56
CA ARG A 330 3.82 -3.20 -10.64
C ARG A 330 3.88 -3.69 -9.22
N ILE A 331 4.76 -3.12 -8.41
CA ILE A 331 4.68 -3.31 -6.97
C ILE A 331 4.01 -2.09 -6.35
N ASN A 332 2.91 -2.34 -5.63
CA ASN A 332 2.16 -1.28 -4.99
C ASN A 332 2.53 -1.13 -3.52
N HIS A 333 2.44 -2.22 -2.76
CA HIS A 333 2.78 -2.27 -1.35
C HIS A 333 3.63 -3.49 -1.03
N GLN A 334 4.34 -3.41 0.09
CA GLN A 334 5.22 -4.45 0.57
C GLN A 334 5.21 -4.48 2.10
N VAL A 335 5.67 -5.57 2.69
CA VAL A 335 5.85 -5.71 4.13
C VAL A 335 7.12 -6.50 4.44
N LEU A 336 7.84 -6.09 5.48
CA LEU A 336 9.01 -6.77 5.98
C LEU A 336 8.60 -7.84 7.00
N LEU A 337 9.07 -9.08 6.79
CA LEU A 337 8.83 -10.18 7.70
C LEU A 337 9.91 -10.26 8.78
N SER A 338 9.63 -11.00 9.85
CA SER A 338 10.55 -11.19 10.98
C SER A 338 11.86 -11.87 10.60
N ASP A 339 11.86 -12.69 9.54
CA ASP A 339 13.04 -13.34 8.99
C ASP A 339 13.86 -12.44 8.04
N GLY A 340 13.37 -11.21 7.83
CA GLY A 340 13.97 -10.21 6.96
C GLY A 340 13.65 -10.41 5.48
N SER A 341 12.79 -11.34 5.12
CA SER A 341 12.24 -11.38 3.76
C SER A 341 11.17 -10.31 3.57
N VAL A 342 10.96 -9.91 2.33
CA VAL A 342 9.93 -8.93 1.93
C VAL A 342 8.83 -9.64 1.19
N ILE A 343 7.58 -9.39 1.56
CA ILE A 343 6.41 -9.75 0.76
C ILE A 343 5.96 -8.51 0.00
N ALA A 344 5.89 -8.62 -1.31
CA ALA A 344 5.47 -7.54 -2.20
C ALA A 344 4.20 -7.91 -2.97
N ILE A 345 3.31 -6.94 -3.13
CA ILE A 345 2.09 -7.07 -3.93
C ILE A 345 2.35 -6.65 -5.36
N ASP A 346 2.21 -7.59 -6.28
CA ASP A 346 2.18 -7.34 -7.71
C ASP A 346 0.74 -6.99 -8.12
N LYS A 347 0.53 -5.74 -8.50
CA LYS A 347 -0.77 -5.22 -8.88
C LYS A 347 -0.91 -5.14 -10.40
N ALA A 348 -1.29 -6.24 -11.02
CA ALA A 348 -1.47 -6.32 -12.47
C ALA A 348 -2.70 -5.53 -12.97
N GLY A 349 -3.74 -5.38 -12.15
CA GLY A 349 -5.07 -4.95 -12.56
C GLY A 349 -5.40 -3.47 -12.51
N ASP A 350 -4.53 -2.61 -12.03
CA ASP A 350 -4.83 -1.17 -11.85
C ASP A 350 -4.48 -0.30 -13.07
N TYR A 351 -4.57 -0.89 -14.23
CA TYR A 351 -4.49 -0.09 -15.45
C TYR A 351 -5.75 0.76 -15.59
N PRO A 352 -5.62 2.07 -15.92
CA PRO A 352 -6.77 2.85 -16.33
C PRO A 352 -7.47 2.08 -17.45
N ALA A 353 -8.75 1.90 -17.34
CA ALA A 353 -9.59 1.16 -18.31
C ALA A 353 -9.44 1.64 -19.78
N ALA A 354 -8.77 2.76 -19.99
CA ALA A 354 -8.43 3.30 -21.31
C ALA A 354 -7.25 2.56 -22.00
N ILE A 355 -6.41 1.85 -21.25
CA ILE A 355 -5.16 1.29 -21.79
C ILE A 355 -5.24 -0.22 -21.95
N VAL A 356 -6.01 -0.91 -21.11
CA VAL A 356 -6.15 -2.37 -21.18
C VAL A 356 -7.63 -2.75 -21.28
N PRO A 357 -8.02 -3.44 -22.33
CA PRO A 357 -9.42 -3.84 -22.54
C PRO A 357 -9.79 -5.09 -21.71
N TYR A 358 -9.35 -5.18 -20.47
CA TYR A 358 -9.53 -6.36 -19.65
C TYR A 358 -10.48 -6.12 -18.50
N VAL A 359 -11.34 -7.08 -18.25
CA VAL A 359 -12.20 -7.14 -17.07
C VAL A 359 -11.63 -8.15 -16.11
N LEU A 360 -11.43 -7.74 -14.87
CA LEU A 360 -11.08 -8.63 -13.79
C LEU A 360 -12.34 -9.35 -13.32
N ASP A 361 -12.37 -10.67 -13.39
CA ASP A 361 -13.25 -11.44 -12.56
C ASP A 361 -12.69 -11.48 -11.15
N ALA A 362 -13.23 -10.61 -10.32
CA ALA A 362 -12.74 -10.40 -8.97
C ALA A 362 -12.86 -11.66 -8.09
N CYS A 363 -13.79 -12.57 -8.38
CA CYS A 363 -13.96 -13.79 -7.61
C CYS A 363 -12.94 -14.88 -7.99
N SER A 364 -12.56 -14.96 -9.25
CA SER A 364 -11.62 -15.98 -9.73
C SER A 364 -10.17 -15.50 -9.81
N GLY A 365 -9.94 -14.17 -9.72
CA GLY A 365 -8.61 -13.59 -9.91
C GLY A 365 -8.13 -13.58 -11.36
N HIS A 366 -9.01 -13.83 -12.31
CA HIS A 366 -8.67 -13.89 -13.73
C HIS A 366 -9.05 -12.59 -14.46
N TYR A 367 -8.22 -12.20 -15.42
CA TYR A 367 -8.48 -11.06 -16.29
C TYR A 367 -9.00 -11.55 -17.64
N TYR A 368 -10.04 -10.89 -18.13
CA TYR A 368 -10.66 -11.19 -19.41
C TYR A 368 -10.64 -9.96 -20.32
N GLU A 369 -10.54 -10.17 -21.61
CA GLU A 369 -10.61 -9.08 -22.58
C GLU A 369 -12.03 -8.48 -22.62
N SER A 370 -12.16 -7.19 -22.29
CA SER A 370 -13.46 -6.53 -22.09
C SER A 370 -14.09 -5.97 -23.37
N LYS A 371 -13.33 -5.81 -24.44
CA LYS A 371 -13.77 -5.09 -25.66
C LYS A 371 -14.29 -5.98 -26.77
N ASN A 372 -14.07 -7.24 -26.67
CA ASN A 372 -14.48 -8.14 -27.73
C ASN A 372 -15.73 -8.90 -27.31
N GLU A 373 -16.90 -8.33 -27.58
CA GLU A 373 -18.18 -9.00 -27.34
C GLU A 373 -18.30 -10.35 -28.06
N SER A 374 -17.48 -10.59 -29.09
CA SER A 374 -17.43 -11.86 -29.81
C SER A 374 -16.57 -12.93 -29.12
N ARG A 375 -15.83 -12.55 -28.06
CA ARG A 375 -15.01 -13.47 -27.24
C ARG A 375 -15.17 -13.20 -25.74
N PRO A 376 -16.37 -13.23 -25.22
CA PRO A 376 -16.58 -13.06 -23.81
C PRO A 376 -15.95 -14.22 -23.06
N GLY A 377 -15.08 -13.94 -22.08
CA GLY A 377 -14.56 -14.94 -21.18
C GLY A 377 -13.28 -15.68 -21.61
N GLU A 378 -12.59 -15.25 -22.67
CA GLU A 378 -11.23 -15.75 -22.92
C GLU A 378 -10.29 -15.31 -21.78
N GLU A 379 -9.78 -16.28 -21.06
CA GLU A 379 -8.79 -16.06 -19.99
C GLU A 379 -7.49 -15.53 -20.58
N LEU A 380 -7.02 -14.39 -20.07
CA LEU A 380 -5.73 -13.87 -20.44
C LEU A 380 -4.60 -14.74 -19.90
N ASN A 381 -3.57 -14.78 -20.69
CA ASN A 381 -2.35 -15.49 -20.41
C ASN A 381 -1.89 -15.21 -18.94
N SER A 382 -1.40 -16.22 -18.26
CA SER A 382 -1.00 -16.23 -16.85
C SER A 382 -0.02 -15.13 -16.41
N ILE A 383 0.48 -14.33 -17.35
CA ILE A 383 1.43 -13.23 -17.13
C ILE A 383 0.77 -12.00 -16.50
N VAL A 384 -0.56 -11.88 -16.54
CA VAL A 384 -1.30 -10.67 -16.15
C VAL A 384 -2.16 -10.92 -14.89
N ARG A 385 -1.74 -11.78 -13.99
CA ARG A 385 -2.43 -12.03 -12.71
C ARG A 385 -1.78 -11.23 -11.61
N ASP A 386 -2.61 -10.68 -10.73
CA ASP A 386 -2.14 -10.21 -9.44
C ASP A 386 -1.39 -11.32 -8.72
N GLY A 387 -0.32 -10.99 -8.05
CA GLY A 387 0.54 -11.95 -7.40
C GLY A 387 1.11 -11.44 -6.09
N LEU A 388 1.58 -12.36 -5.28
CA LEU A 388 2.42 -12.09 -4.13
C LEU A 388 3.81 -12.60 -4.43
N ALA A 389 4.81 -11.79 -4.18
CA ALA A 389 6.20 -12.19 -4.33
C ALA A 389 6.92 -12.10 -2.99
N ARG A 390 7.60 -13.18 -2.63
CA ARG A 390 8.55 -13.19 -1.52
C ARG A 390 9.95 -12.93 -2.06
N VAL A 391 10.62 -11.95 -1.49
CA VAL A 391 11.98 -11.56 -1.86
C VAL A 391 12.90 -11.76 -0.66
N ARG A 392 13.97 -12.50 -0.86
CA ARG A 392 15.05 -12.65 0.11
C ARG A 392 16.33 -12.09 -0.45
N VAL A 393 16.95 -11.20 0.29
CA VAL A 393 18.25 -10.60 -0.05
C VAL A 393 19.25 -11.03 1.01
N THR A 394 20.34 -11.68 0.57
CA THR A 394 21.48 -11.97 1.42
C THR A 394 22.60 -11.03 1.02
N VAL A 395 22.97 -10.13 1.91
CA VAL A 395 24.14 -9.24 1.74
C VAL A 395 25.27 -9.88 2.52
N GLU A 396 26.36 -10.24 1.82
CA GLU A 396 27.59 -10.78 2.45
C GLU A 396 28.45 -9.67 3.04
#